data_0263b730a2940c282cb620f6567c7fe0
#
_entry.id   0263b730a2940c282cb620f6567c7fe0
#
_cell.length_a   1.000
_cell.length_b   1.000
_cell.length_c   1.000
_cell.angle_alpha   90.00
_cell.angle_beta   90.00
_cell.angle_gamma   90.00
#
_symmetry.space_group_name_H-M   'P 1'
#
loop_
_entity.id
_entity.type
_entity.pdbx_description
1 polymer ?
#
loop_
_entity_poly.entity_id
_entity_poly.type
_entity_poly.pdbx_seq_one_letter_code
_entity_poly.pdbx_strand_id
1 'polypeptide(L)'
;VWPATAIGAAEFRRTQAKRAAWLAEVAEVWLRWCRGDEPGMVVQTSGTTGTANQVEHNRAAVLASVEDTLKHWDLGAGTRALLALPTSFVAGQAMIVRGVVGAWDLELIEPSSTPSWSGTKDFVALTPHQAQGWVNQGAGTTAKLLLGGGPVSKTLLGALLDSGRVAEVWESYGLSEALTHVATRKLAAISDLQSPFHPLPSVTIGTNQAGCAVIHAPSRAVTLETRDCIEELPEGGFLWLGRADDVINSGGVLVHPGEVERAFETFMPAWVSDWAAFGRADDTLGEAVVLRLAGTVPEDVDAEQILDEWREKLKAVLGSAKTPRTLEWGELPRTERGKLQRRLLT
;
A
#
# COMPACT_ATOMS: atom_id res chain seq x y z
N VAL A 1 -1.22 19.94 -23.75
CA VAL A 1 -0.37 20.71 -24.67
C VAL A 1 0.96 20.94 -23.98
N TRP A 2 2.02 20.27 -24.45
CA TRP A 2 3.36 20.43 -23.91
C TRP A 2 3.95 21.75 -24.41
N PRO A 3 4.55 22.60 -23.54
CA PRO A 3 5.25 23.78 -24.03
C PRO A 3 6.50 23.34 -24.77
N ALA A 4 6.57 23.65 -26.04
CA ALA A 4 7.66 23.25 -26.98
C ALA A 4 9.04 23.88 -26.67
N THR A 5 9.20 24.62 -25.57
CA THR A 5 10.35 25.49 -25.36
C THR A 5 11.34 25.08 -24.28
N ALA A 6 11.08 23.99 -23.52
CA ALA A 6 11.91 23.68 -22.35
C ALA A 6 12.66 22.33 -22.39
N ILE A 7 12.45 21.49 -23.42
CA ILE A 7 13.06 20.16 -23.49
C ILE A 7 13.84 20.02 -24.80
N GLY A 8 15.10 19.56 -24.71
CA GLY A 8 15.89 19.25 -25.91
C GLY A 8 15.16 18.23 -26.80
N ALA A 9 15.28 18.37 -28.12
CA ALA A 9 14.54 17.59 -29.10
C ALA A 9 14.67 16.04 -28.93
N ALA A 10 15.76 15.55 -28.35
CA ALA A 10 15.99 14.14 -28.06
C ALA A 10 15.19 13.69 -26.83
N GLU A 11 15.14 14.49 -25.77
CA GLU A 11 14.38 14.22 -24.56
C GLU A 11 12.88 14.30 -24.82
N PHE A 12 12.43 15.28 -25.58
CA PHE A 12 11.04 15.39 -26.04
C PHE A 12 10.62 14.14 -26.83
N ARG A 13 11.44 13.69 -27.83
CA ARG A 13 11.15 12.47 -28.59
C ARG A 13 11.10 11.23 -27.69
N ARG A 14 12.02 11.10 -26.73
CA ARG A 14 12.03 10.00 -25.77
C ARG A 14 10.79 9.99 -24.88
N THR A 15 10.36 11.15 -24.38
CA THR A 15 9.17 11.32 -23.56
C THR A 15 7.90 10.99 -24.35
N GLN A 16 7.78 11.48 -25.60
CA GLN A 16 6.64 11.16 -26.47
C GLN A 16 6.59 9.66 -26.81
N ALA A 17 7.73 9.03 -27.07
CA ALA A 17 7.80 7.59 -27.33
C ALA A 17 7.35 6.76 -26.09
N LYS A 18 7.79 7.13 -24.88
CA LYS A 18 7.35 6.49 -23.64
C LYS A 18 5.86 6.65 -23.40
N ARG A 19 5.35 7.88 -23.57
CA ARG A 19 3.92 8.16 -23.44
C ARG A 19 3.10 7.39 -24.47
N ALA A 20 3.55 7.31 -25.71
CA ALA A 20 2.88 6.54 -26.76
C ALA A 20 2.86 5.04 -26.43
N ALA A 21 3.96 4.48 -25.91
CA ALA A 21 4.01 3.09 -25.47
C ALA A 21 3.04 2.82 -24.33
N TRP A 22 3.01 3.66 -23.28
CA TRP A 22 2.07 3.52 -22.18
C TRP A 22 0.61 3.63 -22.61
N LEU A 23 0.27 4.59 -23.50
CA LEU A 23 -1.08 4.71 -24.06
C LEU A 23 -1.48 3.48 -24.89
N ALA A 24 -0.52 2.86 -25.60
CA ALA A 24 -0.76 1.61 -26.32
C ALA A 24 -1.07 0.46 -25.36
N GLU A 25 -0.38 0.35 -24.22
CA GLU A 25 -0.70 -0.63 -23.16
C GLU A 25 -2.09 -0.40 -22.58
N VAL A 26 -2.46 0.86 -22.28
CA VAL A 26 -3.81 1.20 -21.80
C VAL A 26 -4.87 0.79 -22.83
N ALA A 27 -4.63 1.11 -24.12
CA ALA A 27 -5.55 0.76 -25.20
C ALA A 27 -5.68 -0.76 -25.39
N GLU A 28 -4.60 -1.52 -25.20
CA GLU A 28 -4.62 -2.98 -25.28
C GLU A 28 -5.51 -3.60 -24.18
N VAL A 29 -5.34 -3.16 -22.93
CA VAL A 29 -6.19 -3.59 -21.80
C VAL A 29 -7.66 -3.26 -22.06
N TRP A 30 -7.92 -2.03 -22.50
CA TRP A 30 -9.28 -1.59 -22.85
C TRP A 30 -9.89 -2.44 -23.97
N LEU A 31 -9.17 -2.65 -25.09
CA LEU A 31 -9.67 -3.40 -26.24
C LEU A 31 -9.91 -4.86 -25.89
N ARG A 32 -9.01 -5.51 -25.15
CA ARG A 32 -9.20 -6.87 -24.62
C ARG A 32 -10.51 -6.95 -23.84
N TRP A 33 -10.72 -6.00 -22.94
CA TRP A 33 -11.92 -5.94 -22.14
C TRP A 33 -13.18 -5.75 -22.99
N CYS A 34 -13.20 -4.82 -23.95
CA CYS A 34 -14.34 -4.55 -24.82
C CYS A 34 -14.66 -5.71 -25.78
N ARG A 35 -13.65 -6.48 -26.21
CA ARG A 35 -13.84 -7.66 -27.07
C ARG A 35 -14.36 -8.88 -26.33
N GLY A 36 -14.25 -8.91 -25.03
CA GLY A 36 -14.61 -10.08 -24.23
C GLY A 36 -13.54 -11.17 -24.24
N ASP A 37 -12.25 -10.80 -24.55
CA ASP A 37 -11.15 -11.73 -24.61
C ASP A 37 -10.88 -12.38 -23.25
N GLU A 38 -10.50 -13.67 -23.24
CA GLU A 38 -10.04 -14.39 -22.07
C GLU A 38 -8.52 -14.65 -22.15
N PRO A 39 -7.79 -14.61 -21.02
CA PRO A 39 -8.26 -14.25 -19.69
C PRO A 39 -8.64 -12.78 -19.57
N GLY A 40 -9.62 -12.46 -18.70
CA GLY A 40 -10.13 -11.09 -18.53
C GLY A 40 -9.07 -10.10 -18.03
N MET A 41 -8.13 -10.58 -17.21
CA MET A 41 -7.01 -9.77 -16.71
C MET A 41 -5.75 -10.64 -16.57
N VAL A 42 -4.61 -10.08 -17.01
CA VAL A 42 -3.29 -10.71 -16.88
C VAL A 42 -2.36 -9.70 -16.22
N VAL A 43 -1.82 -10.03 -15.06
CA VAL A 43 -1.02 -9.10 -14.26
C VAL A 43 0.27 -9.74 -13.75
N GLN A 44 1.28 -8.90 -13.52
CA GLN A 44 2.51 -9.32 -12.88
C GLN A 44 2.40 -9.13 -11.37
N THR A 45 2.83 -10.14 -10.60
CA THR A 45 3.02 -9.97 -9.16
C THR A 45 4.38 -9.35 -8.87
N SER A 46 4.44 -8.52 -7.85
CA SER A 46 5.71 -7.91 -7.39
C SER A 46 6.53 -8.90 -6.55
N GLY A 47 6.74 -10.14 -7.03
CA GLY A 47 7.38 -11.22 -6.29
C GLY A 47 8.56 -10.77 -5.41
N THR A 48 8.51 -11.09 -4.13
CA THR A 48 9.61 -10.86 -3.16
C THR A 48 10.85 -11.71 -3.48
N THR A 49 10.76 -12.66 -4.39
CA THR A 49 11.79 -13.63 -4.77
C THR A 49 12.53 -13.27 -6.08
N GLY A 50 12.26 -12.09 -6.68
CA GLY A 50 13.00 -11.60 -7.85
C GLY A 50 12.47 -12.04 -9.21
N THR A 51 11.66 -13.09 -9.32
CA THR A 51 10.94 -13.46 -10.55
C THR A 51 9.50 -12.99 -10.47
N ALA A 52 9.10 -12.10 -11.39
CA ALA A 52 7.70 -11.68 -11.48
C ALA A 52 6.86 -12.87 -11.95
N ASN A 53 5.99 -13.39 -11.11
CA ASN A 53 5.00 -14.38 -11.52
C ASN A 53 3.83 -13.68 -12.21
N GLN A 54 3.28 -14.31 -13.22
CA GLN A 54 2.09 -13.86 -13.92
C GLN A 54 0.87 -14.49 -13.27
N VAL A 55 -0.18 -13.68 -13.03
CA VAL A 55 -1.47 -14.14 -12.52
C VAL A 55 -2.54 -13.79 -13.56
N GLU A 56 -3.38 -14.76 -13.84
CA GLU A 56 -4.48 -14.63 -14.78
C GLU A 56 -5.82 -14.75 -14.06
N HIS A 57 -6.74 -13.85 -14.39
CA HIS A 57 -8.08 -13.85 -13.85
C HIS A 57 -9.11 -13.92 -14.97
N ASN A 58 -10.09 -14.79 -14.81
CA ASN A 58 -11.20 -14.86 -15.75
C ASN A 58 -12.09 -13.60 -15.67
N ARG A 59 -12.82 -13.35 -16.74
CA ARG A 59 -13.63 -12.14 -16.89
C ARG A 59 -14.71 -12.01 -15.81
N ALA A 60 -15.35 -13.12 -15.41
CA ALA A 60 -16.40 -13.11 -14.40
C ALA A 60 -15.86 -12.68 -13.02
N ALA A 61 -14.68 -13.19 -12.64
CA ALA A 61 -14.02 -12.81 -11.39
C ALA A 61 -13.63 -11.32 -11.38
N VAL A 62 -13.12 -10.80 -12.52
CA VAL A 62 -12.79 -9.38 -12.67
C VAL A 62 -14.04 -8.51 -12.54
N LEU A 63 -15.16 -8.89 -13.18
CA LEU A 63 -16.43 -8.19 -13.06
C LEU A 63 -16.92 -8.12 -11.62
N ALA A 64 -16.89 -9.25 -10.90
CA ALA A 64 -17.30 -9.30 -9.50
C ALA A 64 -16.46 -8.33 -8.62
N SER A 65 -15.14 -8.30 -8.84
CA SER A 65 -14.24 -7.38 -8.12
C SER A 65 -14.53 -5.89 -8.45
N VAL A 66 -14.88 -5.61 -9.69
CA VAL A 66 -15.26 -4.26 -10.13
C VAL A 66 -16.58 -3.84 -9.47
N GLU A 67 -17.59 -4.70 -9.50
CA GLU A 67 -18.90 -4.44 -8.88
C GLU A 67 -18.78 -4.18 -7.37
N ASP A 68 -17.94 -4.93 -6.67
CA ASP A 68 -17.65 -4.68 -5.26
C ASP A 68 -17.12 -3.26 -5.04
N THR A 69 -16.19 -2.82 -5.90
CA THR A 69 -15.63 -1.46 -5.83
C THR A 69 -16.70 -0.39 -6.09
N LEU A 70 -17.49 -0.57 -7.15
CA LEU A 70 -18.53 0.38 -7.54
C LEU A 70 -19.57 0.54 -6.43
N LYS A 71 -20.01 -0.57 -5.85
CA LYS A 71 -21.00 -0.60 -4.76
C LYS A 71 -20.45 -0.01 -3.46
N HIS A 72 -19.19 -0.35 -3.11
CA HIS A 72 -18.60 0.07 -1.85
C HIS A 72 -18.48 1.59 -1.71
N TRP A 73 -18.18 2.29 -2.80
CA TRP A 73 -18.01 3.75 -2.80
C TRP A 73 -19.11 4.50 -3.56
N ASP A 74 -20.18 3.83 -3.99
CA ASP A 74 -21.27 4.40 -4.77
C ASP A 74 -20.75 5.15 -6.02
N LEU A 75 -19.99 4.43 -6.85
CA LEU A 75 -19.34 4.97 -8.05
C LEU A 75 -20.12 4.51 -9.30
N GLY A 76 -20.83 5.42 -9.95
CA GLY A 76 -21.64 5.14 -11.12
C GLY A 76 -21.19 5.86 -12.39
N ALA A 77 -22.07 5.91 -13.38
CA ALA A 77 -21.82 6.58 -14.65
C ALA A 77 -21.48 8.06 -14.45
N GLY A 78 -20.49 8.54 -15.20
CA GLY A 78 -20.00 9.91 -15.09
C GLY A 78 -19.05 10.18 -13.91
N THR A 79 -18.68 9.17 -13.10
CA THR A 79 -17.64 9.31 -12.08
C THR A 79 -16.35 9.81 -12.72
N ARG A 80 -15.86 10.97 -12.29
CA ARG A 80 -14.60 11.55 -12.75
C ARG A 80 -13.45 10.88 -12.00
N ALA A 81 -12.74 9.98 -12.66
CA ALA A 81 -11.65 9.23 -12.05
C ALA A 81 -10.31 9.49 -12.75
N LEU A 82 -9.22 9.09 -12.09
CA LEU A 82 -7.86 9.25 -12.59
C LEU A 82 -7.15 7.89 -12.67
N LEU A 83 -6.58 7.57 -13.83
CA LEU A 83 -5.58 6.52 -13.97
C LEU A 83 -4.18 7.13 -13.92
N ALA A 84 -3.46 6.87 -12.83
CA ALA A 84 -2.07 7.26 -12.60
C ALA A 84 -1.18 6.04 -12.25
N LEU A 85 -1.71 4.83 -12.40
CA LEU A 85 -1.05 3.58 -12.02
C LEU A 85 -0.59 2.80 -13.27
N PRO A 86 0.58 2.11 -13.20
CA PRO A 86 1.04 1.28 -14.30
C PRO A 86 0.08 0.13 -14.62
N THR A 87 -0.16 -0.11 -15.90
CA THR A 87 -1.06 -1.17 -16.41
C THR A 87 -0.46 -2.57 -16.36
N SER A 88 0.84 -2.69 -16.11
CA SER A 88 1.50 -3.97 -15.83
C SER A 88 1.06 -4.62 -14.50
N PHE A 89 0.42 -3.83 -13.60
CA PHE A 89 -0.06 -4.29 -12.30
C PHE A 89 -1.58 -4.29 -12.24
N VAL A 90 -2.08 -5.14 -11.33
CA VAL A 90 -3.52 -5.36 -11.12
C VAL A 90 -4.28 -4.05 -10.86
N ALA A 91 -3.72 -3.12 -10.09
CA ALA A 91 -4.40 -1.87 -9.74
C ALA A 91 -4.62 -0.96 -10.96
N GLY A 92 -3.62 -0.85 -11.86
CA GLY A 92 -3.74 -0.06 -13.09
C GLY A 92 -4.76 -0.66 -14.06
N GLN A 93 -4.73 -1.98 -14.31
CA GLN A 93 -5.72 -2.64 -15.16
C GLN A 93 -7.13 -2.54 -14.55
N ALA A 94 -7.26 -2.73 -13.23
CA ALA A 94 -8.55 -2.62 -12.56
C ALA A 94 -9.17 -1.23 -12.70
N MET A 95 -8.38 -0.14 -12.70
CA MET A 95 -8.91 1.21 -12.93
C MET A 95 -9.48 1.37 -14.33
N ILE A 96 -8.84 0.78 -15.35
CA ILE A 96 -9.38 0.78 -16.72
C ILE A 96 -10.70 0.02 -16.78
N VAL A 97 -10.75 -1.20 -16.21
CA VAL A 97 -11.96 -2.03 -16.25
C VAL A 97 -13.10 -1.39 -15.46
N ARG A 98 -12.82 -0.79 -14.30
CA ARG A 98 -13.81 0.00 -13.52
C ARG A 98 -14.35 1.16 -14.33
N GLY A 99 -13.49 1.87 -15.07
CA GLY A 99 -13.89 2.95 -15.96
C GLY A 99 -14.82 2.50 -17.07
N VAL A 100 -14.53 1.34 -17.68
CA VAL A 100 -15.39 0.77 -18.74
C VAL A 100 -16.73 0.29 -18.19
N VAL A 101 -16.71 -0.52 -17.13
CA VAL A 101 -17.92 -1.14 -16.55
C VAL A 101 -18.79 -0.10 -15.84
N GLY A 102 -18.17 0.84 -15.13
CA GLY A 102 -18.87 1.91 -14.41
C GLY A 102 -19.26 3.10 -15.30
N ALA A 103 -18.90 3.09 -16.59
CA ALA A 103 -19.09 4.23 -17.51
C ALA A 103 -18.52 5.54 -16.93
N TRP A 104 -17.27 5.50 -16.46
CA TRP A 104 -16.59 6.63 -15.84
C TRP A 104 -15.98 7.61 -16.86
N ASP A 105 -15.85 8.85 -16.46
CA ASP A 105 -14.99 9.83 -17.12
C ASP A 105 -13.54 9.65 -16.56
N LEU A 106 -12.78 8.76 -17.22
CA LEU A 106 -11.46 8.35 -16.78
C LEU A 106 -10.36 9.18 -17.44
N GLU A 107 -9.77 10.11 -16.70
CA GLU A 107 -8.58 10.84 -17.13
C GLU A 107 -7.33 9.94 -17.02
N LEU A 108 -6.47 10.02 -18.04
CA LEU A 108 -5.27 9.21 -18.16
C LEU A 108 -4.04 10.11 -17.99
N ILE A 109 -3.22 9.84 -16.98
CA ILE A 109 -1.90 10.45 -16.81
C ILE A 109 -0.83 9.39 -16.74
N GLU A 110 0.34 9.65 -17.34
CA GLU A 110 1.47 8.71 -17.30
C GLU A 110 1.89 8.46 -15.84
N PRO A 111 2.07 7.19 -15.44
CA PRO A 111 2.49 6.87 -14.08
C PRO A 111 3.80 7.54 -13.70
N SER A 112 3.81 8.22 -12.57
CA SER A 112 4.98 8.89 -12.02
C SER A 112 4.96 8.82 -10.49
N SER A 113 6.08 9.11 -9.85
CA SER A 113 6.15 9.25 -8.38
C SER A 113 5.42 10.49 -7.87
N THR A 114 5.16 11.46 -8.76
CA THR A 114 4.58 12.77 -8.46
C THR A 114 3.43 13.08 -9.43
N PRO A 115 2.30 12.30 -9.35
CA PRO A 115 1.17 12.53 -10.23
C PRO A 115 0.58 13.94 -10.04
N SER A 116 0.13 14.55 -11.12
CA SER A 116 -0.45 15.89 -11.09
C SER A 116 -1.60 15.98 -12.09
N TRP A 117 -2.71 16.57 -11.67
CA TRP A 117 -3.90 16.79 -12.51
C TRP A 117 -4.55 18.12 -12.18
N SER A 118 -5.56 18.51 -12.94
CA SER A 118 -6.33 19.73 -12.70
C SER A 118 -7.75 19.40 -12.22
N GLY A 119 -8.31 20.33 -11.43
CA GLY A 119 -9.68 20.22 -10.94
C GLY A 119 -9.90 19.09 -9.93
N THR A 120 -11.15 18.72 -9.74
CA THR A 120 -11.59 17.75 -8.75
C THR A 120 -11.93 16.41 -9.42
N LYS A 121 -11.43 15.31 -8.86
CA LYS A 121 -11.83 13.93 -9.19
C LYS A 121 -12.78 13.39 -8.11
N ASP A 122 -13.68 12.53 -8.50
CA ASP A 122 -14.57 11.84 -7.56
C ASP A 122 -13.88 10.64 -6.92
N PHE A 123 -12.98 9.97 -7.69
CA PHE A 123 -12.22 8.82 -7.22
C PHE A 123 -10.81 8.78 -7.82
N VAL A 124 -9.80 8.61 -6.95
CA VAL A 124 -8.39 8.45 -7.33
C VAL A 124 -7.79 7.30 -6.56
N ALA A 125 -7.05 6.42 -7.24
CA ALA A 125 -6.26 5.36 -6.61
C ALA A 125 -4.77 5.63 -6.82
N LEU A 126 -3.99 5.64 -5.73
CA LEU A 126 -2.54 5.88 -5.73
C LEU A 126 -1.82 4.89 -4.82
N THR A 127 -0.53 4.71 -5.06
CA THR A 127 0.35 4.15 -4.02
C THR A 127 0.65 5.22 -2.98
N PRO A 128 1.02 4.85 -1.72
CA PRO A 128 1.45 5.82 -0.71
C PRO A 128 2.60 6.72 -1.19
N HIS A 129 3.55 6.15 -1.95
CA HIS A 129 4.65 6.91 -2.55
C HIS A 129 4.16 7.97 -3.54
N GLN A 130 3.22 7.64 -4.42
CA GLN A 130 2.61 8.59 -5.35
C GLN A 130 1.79 9.66 -4.61
N ALA A 131 1.05 9.27 -3.58
CA ALA A 131 0.27 10.20 -2.77
C ALA A 131 1.16 11.22 -2.04
N GLN A 132 2.33 10.79 -1.53
CA GLN A 132 3.32 11.69 -0.94
C GLN A 132 3.83 12.73 -1.96
N GLY A 133 4.17 12.28 -3.17
CA GLY A 133 4.58 13.18 -4.25
C GLY A 133 3.47 14.16 -4.66
N TRP A 134 2.24 13.67 -4.76
CA TRP A 134 1.07 14.49 -5.10
C TRP A 134 0.78 15.56 -4.04
N VAL A 135 0.73 15.21 -2.77
CA VAL A 135 0.43 16.17 -1.71
C VAL A 135 1.47 17.27 -1.61
N ASN A 136 2.74 16.97 -1.91
CA ASN A 136 3.84 17.93 -1.89
C ASN A 136 3.79 18.93 -3.07
N GLN A 137 3.24 18.54 -4.23
CA GLN A 137 3.22 19.39 -5.43
C GLN A 137 2.06 20.38 -5.51
N GLY A 138 1.01 20.14 -4.80
CA GLY A 138 -0.08 21.08 -4.70
C GLY A 138 -1.07 21.18 -5.87
N ALA A 139 -1.17 20.17 -6.76
CA ALA A 139 -2.11 20.19 -7.88
C ALA A 139 -3.27 19.20 -7.68
N GLY A 140 -4.48 19.59 -8.11
CA GLY A 140 -5.69 18.77 -8.12
C GLY A 140 -6.28 18.45 -6.74
N THR A 141 -7.53 18.02 -6.74
CA THR A 141 -8.26 17.57 -5.54
C THR A 141 -9.02 16.27 -5.85
N THR A 142 -9.44 15.56 -4.82
CA THR A 142 -10.28 14.37 -4.98
C THR A 142 -11.28 14.20 -3.84
N ALA A 143 -12.47 13.70 -4.14
CA ALA A 143 -13.44 13.36 -3.11
C ALA A 143 -13.00 12.10 -2.35
N LYS A 144 -12.57 11.06 -3.08
CA LYS A 144 -12.13 9.79 -2.47
C LYS A 144 -10.75 9.42 -2.99
N LEU A 145 -9.79 9.22 -2.07
CA LEU A 145 -8.45 8.73 -2.35
C LEU A 145 -8.31 7.31 -1.79
N LEU A 146 -8.06 6.34 -2.66
CA LEU A 146 -7.75 4.97 -2.29
C LEU A 146 -6.24 4.75 -2.31
N LEU A 147 -5.66 4.43 -1.19
CA LEU A 147 -4.24 4.09 -1.03
C LEU A 147 -4.06 2.58 -1.00
N GLY A 148 -3.13 2.07 -1.78
CA GLY A 148 -2.84 0.64 -1.82
C GLY A 148 -1.41 0.31 -2.28
N GLY A 149 -1.02 -0.95 -2.12
CA GLY A 149 0.29 -1.45 -2.53
C GLY A 149 1.44 -1.18 -1.55
N GLY A 150 1.15 -0.56 -0.41
CA GLY A 150 2.09 -0.33 0.68
C GLY A 150 1.40 0.33 1.88
N PRO A 151 2.03 0.34 3.07
CA PRO A 151 1.46 0.94 4.26
C PRO A 151 1.39 2.47 4.15
N VAL A 152 0.37 3.05 4.76
CA VAL A 152 0.22 4.51 4.89
C VAL A 152 0.94 4.96 6.16
N SER A 153 1.92 5.87 6.02
CA SER A 153 2.65 6.42 7.17
C SER A 153 1.86 7.54 7.86
N LYS A 154 2.16 7.76 9.14
CA LYS A 154 1.62 8.89 9.92
C LYS A 154 1.89 10.23 9.26
N THR A 155 3.10 10.43 8.74
CA THR A 155 3.51 11.65 8.04
C THR A 155 2.68 11.87 6.77
N LEU A 156 2.50 10.83 5.95
CA LEU A 156 1.68 10.93 4.75
C LEU A 156 0.22 11.24 5.10
N LEU A 157 -0.36 10.52 6.07
CA LEU A 157 -1.74 10.74 6.45
C LEU A 157 -1.94 12.15 7.00
N GLY A 158 -1.04 12.65 7.88
CA GLY A 158 -1.08 14.02 8.36
C GLY A 158 -1.06 15.03 7.21
N ALA A 159 -0.12 14.90 6.28
CA ALA A 159 -0.03 15.77 5.12
C ALA A 159 -1.29 15.73 4.24
N LEU A 160 -1.91 14.57 4.05
CA LEU A 160 -3.16 14.43 3.30
C LEU A 160 -4.33 15.14 3.99
N LEU A 161 -4.51 14.92 5.30
CA LEU A 161 -5.58 15.53 6.08
C LEU A 161 -5.43 17.07 6.16
N ASP A 162 -4.21 17.56 6.33
CA ASP A 162 -3.93 19.00 6.44
C ASP A 162 -4.00 19.71 5.07
N SER A 163 -3.85 18.98 3.96
CA SER A 163 -3.82 19.56 2.61
C SER A 163 -5.12 20.22 2.17
N GLY A 164 -6.26 19.81 2.73
CA GLY A 164 -7.59 20.20 2.28
C GLY A 164 -7.94 19.72 0.86
N ARG A 165 -7.15 18.80 0.26
CA ARG A 165 -7.31 18.34 -1.13
C ARG A 165 -8.08 17.04 -1.27
N VAL A 166 -8.29 16.33 -0.19
CA VAL A 166 -8.98 15.04 -0.17
C VAL A 166 -10.09 15.09 0.85
N ALA A 167 -11.30 14.69 0.46
CA ALA A 167 -12.42 14.62 1.40
C ALA A 167 -12.44 13.31 2.20
N GLU A 168 -12.08 12.20 1.57
CA GLU A 168 -12.00 10.89 2.22
C GLU A 168 -10.73 10.14 1.81
N VAL A 169 -9.95 9.71 2.80
CA VAL A 169 -8.78 8.84 2.61
C VAL A 169 -9.16 7.42 3.01
N TRP A 170 -8.85 6.47 2.14
CA TRP A 170 -9.07 5.05 2.35
C TRP A 170 -7.78 4.28 2.14
N GLU A 171 -7.49 3.33 3.00
CA GLU A 171 -6.42 2.36 2.80
C GLU A 171 -7.01 0.99 2.47
N SER A 172 -6.38 0.30 1.52
CA SER A 172 -6.81 -1.00 1.05
C SER A 172 -5.84 -2.11 1.44
N TYR A 173 -6.39 -3.25 1.83
CA TYR A 173 -5.69 -4.52 1.91
C TYR A 173 -6.10 -5.39 0.74
N GLY A 174 -5.11 -5.97 0.04
CA GLY A 174 -5.36 -6.83 -1.10
C GLY A 174 -4.09 -7.35 -1.76
N LEU A 175 -4.27 -8.34 -2.62
CA LEU A 175 -3.21 -9.03 -3.35
C LEU A 175 -3.58 -9.16 -4.82
N SER A 176 -2.59 -9.29 -5.69
CA SER A 176 -2.81 -9.54 -7.13
C SER A 176 -3.63 -10.80 -7.37
N GLU A 177 -3.38 -11.84 -6.56
CA GLU A 177 -4.04 -13.14 -6.61
C GLU A 177 -5.52 -13.07 -6.20
N ALA A 178 -5.91 -12.04 -5.43
CA ALA A 178 -7.29 -11.81 -4.97
C ALA A 178 -8.01 -10.70 -5.74
N LEU A 179 -7.48 -10.26 -6.90
CA LEU A 179 -8.05 -9.18 -7.71
C LEU A 179 -8.19 -7.85 -6.98
N THR A 180 -7.07 -7.23 -6.68
CA THR A 180 -6.97 -5.94 -6.00
C THR A 180 -7.31 -6.00 -4.51
N HIS A 181 -8.10 -5.02 -4.01
CA HIS A 181 -8.46 -4.95 -2.62
C HIS A 181 -9.59 -5.92 -2.26
N VAL A 182 -9.48 -6.49 -1.09
CA VAL A 182 -10.47 -7.39 -0.48
C VAL A 182 -11.00 -6.84 0.85
N ALA A 183 -10.27 -5.90 1.44
CA ALA A 183 -10.69 -5.17 2.62
C ALA A 183 -10.20 -3.72 2.56
N THR A 184 -10.85 -2.85 3.32
CA THR A 184 -10.53 -1.42 3.40
C THR A 184 -10.69 -0.89 4.81
N ARG A 185 -10.03 0.24 5.10
CA ARG A 185 -10.30 1.07 6.26
C ARG A 185 -10.33 2.54 5.87
N LYS A 186 -11.19 3.34 6.51
CA LYS A 186 -11.24 4.79 6.32
C LYS A 186 -10.26 5.45 7.29
N LEU A 187 -9.53 6.43 6.81
CA LEU A 187 -8.53 7.17 7.58
C LEU A 187 -8.97 8.64 7.71
N ALA A 188 -9.67 8.97 8.78
CA ALA A 188 -10.15 10.33 9.07
C ALA A 188 -9.28 11.06 10.10
N ALA A 189 -8.47 10.31 10.86
CA ALA A 189 -7.53 10.81 11.85
C ALA A 189 -6.27 9.92 11.89
N ILE A 190 -5.19 10.43 12.47
CA ILE A 190 -3.94 9.67 12.61
C ILE A 190 -4.14 8.37 13.41
N SER A 191 -5.03 8.39 14.41
CA SER A 191 -5.40 7.20 15.19
C SER A 191 -5.97 6.06 14.34
N ASP A 192 -6.56 6.37 13.17
CA ASP A 192 -7.19 5.36 12.31
C ASP A 192 -6.15 4.45 11.60
N LEU A 193 -4.86 4.78 11.67
CA LEU A 193 -3.79 3.88 11.27
C LEU A 193 -3.74 2.60 12.14
N GLN A 194 -4.37 2.62 13.31
CA GLN A 194 -4.53 1.47 14.20
C GLN A 194 -5.91 0.82 14.09
N SER A 195 -6.83 1.39 13.30
CA SER A 195 -8.17 0.82 13.12
C SER A 195 -8.13 -0.45 12.27
N PRO A 196 -9.10 -1.36 12.44
CA PRO A 196 -9.14 -2.60 11.67
C PRO A 196 -9.46 -2.34 10.19
N PHE A 197 -8.97 -3.26 9.35
CA PHE A 197 -9.49 -3.43 8.01
C PHE A 197 -10.81 -4.19 8.05
N HIS A 198 -11.79 -3.74 7.28
CA HIS A 198 -13.07 -4.42 7.13
C HIS A 198 -13.15 -5.08 5.75
N PRO A 199 -13.45 -6.39 5.68
CA PRO A 199 -13.65 -7.06 4.40
C PRO A 199 -14.78 -6.41 3.59
N LEU A 200 -14.66 -6.42 2.25
CA LEU A 200 -15.76 -6.05 1.38
C LEU A 200 -16.94 -7.03 1.56
N PRO A 201 -18.19 -6.60 1.32
CA PRO A 201 -19.38 -7.42 1.60
C PRO A 201 -19.40 -8.82 0.94
N SER A 202 -18.71 -8.98 -0.21
CA SER A 202 -18.61 -10.25 -0.94
C SER A 202 -17.45 -11.13 -0.50
N VAL A 203 -16.67 -10.69 0.51
CA VAL A 203 -15.42 -11.32 0.95
C VAL A 203 -15.49 -11.69 2.41
N THR A 204 -15.04 -12.89 2.76
CA THR A 204 -14.75 -13.27 4.14
C THR A 204 -13.25 -13.47 4.31
N ILE A 205 -12.72 -13.04 5.44
CA ILE A 205 -11.32 -13.19 5.80
C ILE A 205 -11.27 -13.79 7.20
N GLY A 206 -10.58 -14.91 7.33
CA GLY A 206 -10.31 -15.59 8.58
C GLY A 206 -8.84 -15.96 8.68
N THR A 207 -8.47 -16.74 9.68
CA THR A 207 -7.09 -17.19 9.90
C THR A 207 -6.94 -18.70 9.76
N ASN A 208 -5.79 -19.15 9.26
CA ASN A 208 -5.37 -20.54 9.36
C ASN A 208 -4.66 -20.83 10.70
N GLN A 209 -4.24 -22.06 10.91
CA GLN A 209 -3.55 -22.48 12.15
C GLN A 209 -2.25 -21.72 12.46
N ALA A 210 -1.64 -21.10 11.44
CA ALA A 210 -0.44 -20.28 11.58
C ALA A 210 -0.74 -18.80 11.82
N GLY A 211 -2.02 -18.41 11.98
CA GLY A 211 -2.45 -17.02 12.13
C GLY A 211 -2.35 -16.20 10.83
N CYS A 212 -2.21 -16.86 9.67
CA CYS A 212 -2.17 -16.19 8.38
C CYS A 212 -3.57 -16.06 7.78
N ALA A 213 -3.82 -14.95 7.09
CA ALA A 213 -5.11 -14.64 6.49
C ALA A 213 -5.50 -15.68 5.41
N VAL A 214 -6.72 -16.16 5.50
CA VAL A 214 -7.39 -16.96 4.47
C VAL A 214 -8.51 -16.11 3.89
N ILE A 215 -8.37 -15.77 2.61
CA ILE A 215 -9.32 -14.94 1.88
C ILE A 215 -10.27 -15.86 1.11
N HIS A 216 -11.56 -15.71 1.33
CA HIS A 216 -12.61 -16.39 0.58
C HIS A 216 -13.52 -15.37 -0.09
N ALA A 217 -13.48 -15.33 -1.42
CA ALA A 217 -14.27 -14.44 -2.26
C ALA A 217 -14.94 -15.27 -3.38
N PRO A 218 -16.08 -15.94 -3.11
CA PRO A 218 -16.71 -16.88 -4.04
C PRO A 218 -17.11 -16.25 -5.37
N SER A 219 -17.58 -15.01 -5.35
CA SER A 219 -17.95 -14.25 -6.57
C SER A 219 -16.76 -14.02 -7.50
N ARG A 220 -15.54 -14.03 -6.96
CA ARG A 220 -14.28 -13.87 -7.70
C ARG A 220 -13.60 -15.22 -7.98
N ALA A 221 -14.23 -16.34 -7.59
CA ALA A 221 -13.65 -17.69 -7.61
C ALA A 221 -12.29 -17.76 -6.89
N VAL A 222 -12.11 -17.02 -5.78
CA VAL A 222 -10.89 -16.95 -4.99
C VAL A 222 -11.10 -17.62 -3.63
N THR A 223 -10.23 -18.60 -3.34
CA THR A 223 -9.92 -19.05 -1.98
C THR A 223 -8.40 -19.07 -1.90
N LEU A 224 -7.84 -18.19 -1.06
CA LEU A 224 -6.40 -17.93 -1.03
C LEU A 224 -5.89 -17.95 0.41
N GLU A 225 -4.99 -18.88 0.71
CA GLU A 225 -4.16 -18.82 1.92
C GLU A 225 -2.98 -17.88 1.65
N THR A 226 -2.85 -16.87 2.48
CA THR A 226 -1.78 -15.89 2.33
C THR A 226 -0.63 -16.18 3.30
N ARG A 227 0.41 -15.37 3.23
CA ARG A 227 1.48 -15.31 4.25
C ARG A 227 1.38 -14.04 5.10
N ASP A 228 0.27 -13.33 5.03
CA ASP A 228 0.00 -12.15 5.84
C ASP A 228 -0.63 -12.57 7.16
N CYS A 229 0.05 -12.32 8.28
CA CYS A 229 -0.46 -12.59 9.62
C CYS A 229 -1.46 -11.49 10.00
N ILE A 230 -2.58 -11.90 10.55
CA ILE A 230 -3.64 -11.00 10.98
C ILE A 230 -4.16 -11.38 12.37
N GLU A 231 -4.79 -10.43 13.04
CA GLU A 231 -5.57 -10.62 14.26
C GLU A 231 -7.02 -10.28 13.96
N GLU A 232 -7.89 -11.28 14.06
CA GLU A 232 -9.33 -11.10 13.90
C GLU A 232 -9.91 -10.42 15.15
N LEU A 233 -10.80 -9.44 14.97
CA LEU A 233 -11.42 -8.72 16.08
C LEU A 233 -12.85 -9.20 16.33
N PRO A 234 -13.29 -9.29 17.60
CA PRO A 234 -14.62 -9.77 17.96
C PRO A 234 -15.77 -8.94 17.36
N GLU A 235 -15.57 -7.64 17.18
CA GLU A 235 -16.52 -6.72 16.55
C GLU A 235 -16.51 -6.76 15.03
N GLY A 236 -15.67 -7.61 14.45
CA GLY A 236 -15.47 -7.75 13.03
C GLY A 236 -14.28 -6.94 12.50
N GLY A 237 -13.78 -7.36 11.33
CA GLY A 237 -12.54 -6.82 10.77
C GLY A 237 -11.29 -7.46 11.36
N PHE A 238 -10.12 -6.97 10.95
CA PHE A 238 -8.84 -7.53 11.39
C PHE A 238 -7.73 -6.47 11.40
N LEU A 239 -6.72 -6.71 12.23
CA LEU A 239 -5.45 -5.98 12.21
C LEU A 239 -4.43 -6.77 11.39
N TRP A 240 -3.73 -6.10 10.48
CA TRP A 240 -2.61 -6.69 9.76
C TRP A 240 -1.35 -6.63 10.65
N LEU A 241 -0.75 -7.77 10.95
CA LEU A 241 0.41 -7.88 11.86
C LEU A 241 1.75 -7.90 11.12
N GLY A 242 1.74 -8.20 9.83
CA GLY A 242 2.94 -8.37 9.01
C GLY A 242 2.92 -9.66 8.23
N ARG A 243 4.05 -10.03 7.66
CA ARG A 243 4.18 -11.28 6.91
C ARG A 243 4.78 -12.38 7.78
N ALA A 244 4.32 -13.61 7.58
CA ALA A 244 4.88 -14.78 8.25
C ALA A 244 6.39 -14.98 7.97
N ASP A 245 6.84 -14.54 6.79
CA ASP A 245 8.25 -14.57 6.39
C ASP A 245 9.14 -13.59 7.17
N ASP A 246 8.54 -12.59 7.79
CA ASP A 246 9.23 -11.52 8.51
C ASP A 246 9.09 -11.69 10.04
N VAL A 247 8.39 -12.74 10.52
CA VAL A 247 8.21 -13.00 11.96
C VAL A 247 9.55 -13.36 12.59
N ILE A 248 9.87 -12.70 13.69
CA ILE A 248 11.10 -12.83 14.44
C ILE A 248 10.90 -13.88 15.53
N ASN A 249 11.72 -14.91 15.59
CA ASN A 249 11.69 -15.88 16.67
C ASN A 249 12.75 -15.55 17.72
N SER A 250 12.35 -14.75 18.71
CA SER A 250 13.24 -14.29 19.77
C SER A 250 13.11 -15.15 21.03
N GLY A 251 13.99 -16.10 21.20
CA GLY A 251 13.98 -17.00 22.37
C GLY A 251 12.71 -17.84 22.49
N GLY A 252 12.12 -18.26 21.37
CA GLY A 252 10.85 -19.01 21.34
C GLY A 252 9.59 -18.12 21.36
N VAL A 253 9.74 -16.80 21.48
CA VAL A 253 8.63 -15.86 21.37
C VAL A 253 8.55 -15.35 19.93
N LEU A 254 7.40 -15.56 19.28
CA LEU A 254 7.15 -15.03 17.94
C LEU A 254 6.77 -13.55 18.04
N VAL A 255 7.57 -12.69 17.42
CA VAL A 255 7.37 -11.25 17.40
C VAL A 255 7.08 -10.80 15.98
N HIS A 256 5.92 -10.20 15.75
CA HIS A 256 5.57 -9.63 14.46
C HIS A 256 6.16 -8.23 14.35
N PRO A 257 6.99 -7.93 13.33
CA PRO A 257 7.58 -6.61 13.15
C PRO A 257 6.57 -5.47 13.21
N GLY A 258 5.41 -5.64 12.56
CA GLY A 258 4.34 -4.64 12.56
C GLY A 258 3.74 -4.35 13.95
N GLU A 259 3.81 -5.28 14.89
CA GLU A 259 3.40 -5.04 16.28
C GLU A 259 4.34 -4.05 16.98
N VAL A 260 5.64 -4.24 16.79
CA VAL A 260 6.68 -3.35 17.34
C VAL A 260 6.60 -1.96 16.70
N GLU A 261 6.44 -1.92 15.38
CA GLU A 261 6.33 -0.70 14.60
C GLU A 261 5.12 0.13 15.02
N ARG A 262 3.96 -0.48 15.15
CA ARG A 262 2.74 0.18 15.64
C ARG A 262 2.90 0.71 17.07
N ALA A 263 3.50 -0.07 17.95
CA ALA A 263 3.75 0.39 19.33
C ALA A 263 4.64 1.64 19.33
N PHE A 264 5.68 1.69 18.50
CA PHE A 264 6.57 2.85 18.37
C PHE A 264 5.83 4.08 17.80
N GLU A 265 4.96 3.90 16.82
CA GLU A 265 4.18 4.97 16.20
C GLU A 265 3.34 5.77 17.21
N THR A 266 2.93 5.17 18.32
CA THR A 266 2.09 5.85 19.32
C THR A 266 2.76 7.04 19.99
N PHE A 267 4.11 7.05 20.07
CA PHE A 267 4.88 8.11 20.72
C PHE A 267 6.05 8.66 19.88
N MET A 268 6.15 8.21 18.64
CA MET A 268 7.21 8.63 17.72
C MET A 268 7.12 10.14 17.41
N PRO A 269 8.22 10.88 17.55
CA PRO A 269 8.24 12.30 17.20
C PRO A 269 8.27 12.52 15.67
N ALA A 270 7.83 13.69 15.23
CA ALA A 270 7.70 14.02 13.81
C ALA A 270 9.04 14.05 13.03
N TRP A 271 10.16 14.18 13.70
CA TRP A 271 11.49 14.19 13.07
C TRP A 271 12.05 12.77 12.78
N VAL A 272 11.43 11.72 13.28
CA VAL A 272 11.65 10.35 12.78
C VAL A 272 10.84 10.18 11.51
N SER A 273 11.51 9.98 10.38
CA SER A 273 10.89 9.95 9.06
C SER A 273 10.54 8.53 8.59
N ASP A 274 11.25 7.52 9.11
CA ASP A 274 11.06 6.12 8.74
C ASP A 274 11.56 5.17 9.84
N TRP A 275 11.00 3.96 9.93
CA TRP A 275 11.38 2.94 10.91
C TRP A 275 11.01 1.54 10.44
N ALA A 276 11.74 0.55 10.95
CA ALA A 276 11.41 -0.86 10.72
C ALA A 276 11.95 -1.75 11.83
N ALA A 277 11.12 -2.70 12.26
CA ALA A 277 11.54 -3.79 13.13
C ALA A 277 11.96 -5.00 12.31
N PHE A 278 13.01 -5.71 12.74
CA PHE A 278 13.52 -6.92 12.09
C PHE A 278 14.27 -7.80 13.08
N GLY A 279 14.50 -9.05 12.71
CA GLY A 279 15.34 -10.00 13.46
C GLY A 279 16.80 -9.86 13.07
N ARG A 280 17.67 -9.83 14.06
CA ARG A 280 19.13 -9.96 13.90
C ARG A 280 19.59 -11.22 14.59
N ALA A 281 20.48 -12.00 13.97
CA ALA A 281 21.03 -13.20 14.58
C ALA A 281 21.60 -12.91 15.97
N ASP A 282 21.25 -13.75 16.94
CA ASP A 282 21.66 -13.65 18.35
C ASP A 282 21.98 -15.03 18.88
N ASP A 283 23.16 -15.19 19.48
CA ASP A 283 23.66 -16.49 19.95
C ASP A 283 22.80 -17.12 21.06
N THR A 284 22.05 -16.31 21.80
CA THR A 284 21.24 -16.75 22.94
C THR A 284 19.78 -16.96 22.56
N LEU A 285 19.25 -16.07 21.75
CA LEU A 285 17.82 -16.02 21.40
C LEU A 285 17.50 -16.62 20.03
N GLY A 286 18.53 -16.98 19.24
CA GLY A 286 18.40 -17.28 17.82
C GLY A 286 18.25 -15.99 17.01
N GLU A 287 17.25 -15.15 17.33
CA GLU A 287 17.10 -13.81 16.79
C GLU A 287 16.79 -12.81 17.90
N ALA A 288 17.43 -11.65 17.85
CA ALA A 288 17.08 -10.49 18.67
C ALA A 288 16.22 -9.51 17.85
N VAL A 289 15.19 -8.96 18.48
CA VAL A 289 14.38 -7.90 17.86
C VAL A 289 15.19 -6.62 17.82
N VAL A 290 15.30 -6.03 16.65
CA VAL A 290 15.93 -4.71 16.40
C VAL A 290 14.89 -3.76 15.84
N LEU A 291 14.88 -2.50 16.29
CA LEU A 291 14.12 -1.42 15.68
C LEU A 291 15.11 -0.40 15.11
N ARG A 292 15.18 -0.29 13.78
CA ARG A 292 16.00 0.70 13.09
C ARG A 292 15.15 1.91 12.73
N LEU A 293 15.72 3.09 12.94
CA LEU A 293 15.09 4.38 12.81
C LEU A 293 15.86 5.25 11.83
N ALA A 294 15.15 6.00 10.98
CA ALA A 294 15.75 7.01 10.13
C ALA A 294 15.10 8.37 10.39
N GLY A 295 15.88 9.44 10.31
CA GLY A 295 15.42 10.80 10.57
C GLY A 295 16.58 11.72 10.86
N THR A 296 16.27 12.98 11.13
CA THR A 296 17.26 13.97 11.54
C THR A 296 17.06 14.29 13.01
N VAL A 297 17.95 13.77 13.86
CA VAL A 297 17.89 14.05 15.30
C VAL A 297 18.17 15.55 15.52
N PRO A 298 17.29 16.28 16.25
CA PRO A 298 17.52 17.67 16.59
C PRO A 298 18.80 17.85 17.42
N GLU A 299 19.46 19.02 17.28
CA GLU A 299 20.74 19.29 17.96
C GLU A 299 20.63 19.30 19.49
N ASP A 300 19.45 19.58 20.03
CA ASP A 300 19.14 19.61 21.46
C ASP A 300 18.72 18.25 22.04
N VAL A 301 18.71 17.19 21.23
CA VAL A 301 18.32 15.81 21.61
C VAL A 301 19.55 14.93 21.67
N ASP A 302 19.79 14.28 22.83
CA ASP A 302 20.79 13.23 22.95
C ASP A 302 20.29 11.95 22.24
N ALA A 303 20.96 11.60 21.14
CA ALA A 303 20.56 10.50 20.28
C ALA A 303 20.66 9.11 20.95
N GLU A 304 21.52 8.92 21.94
CA GLU A 304 21.66 7.66 22.68
C GLU A 304 20.62 7.60 23.81
N GLN A 305 20.50 8.67 24.58
CA GLN A 305 19.55 8.74 25.69
C GLN A 305 18.12 8.55 25.21
N ILE A 306 17.72 9.16 24.08
CA ILE A 306 16.36 9.04 23.56
C ILE A 306 16.02 7.61 23.14
N LEU A 307 16.97 6.81 22.62
CA LEU A 307 16.74 5.41 22.28
C LEU A 307 16.45 4.57 23.53
N ASP A 308 17.15 4.82 24.63
CA ASP A 308 16.89 4.14 25.90
C ASP A 308 15.50 4.49 26.45
N GLU A 309 15.10 5.77 26.40
CA GLU A 309 13.77 6.21 26.81
C GLU A 309 12.66 5.54 25.95
N TRP A 310 12.85 5.45 24.66
CA TRP A 310 11.89 4.79 23.76
C TRP A 310 11.83 3.29 23.99
N ARG A 311 12.95 2.67 24.31
CA ARG A 311 12.97 1.25 24.64
C ARG A 311 12.15 0.96 25.90
N GLU A 312 12.24 1.79 26.95
CA GLU A 312 11.43 1.63 28.15
C GLU A 312 9.92 1.88 27.85
N LYS A 313 9.57 2.82 26.98
CA LYS A 313 8.18 3.02 26.50
C LYS A 313 7.67 1.81 25.75
N LEU A 314 8.46 1.25 24.83
CA LEU A 314 8.11 0.03 24.11
C LEU A 314 7.92 -1.15 25.07
N LYS A 315 8.74 -1.27 26.09
CA LYS A 315 8.64 -2.32 27.10
C LYS A 315 7.35 -2.23 27.91
N ALA A 316 6.90 -1.02 28.22
CA ALA A 316 5.64 -0.80 28.90
C ALA A 316 4.42 -1.24 28.07
N VAL A 317 4.51 -1.12 26.73
CA VAL A 317 3.42 -1.48 25.81
C VAL A 317 3.48 -2.96 25.41
N LEU A 318 4.66 -3.45 25.01
CA LEU A 318 4.85 -4.78 24.40
C LEU A 318 5.17 -5.88 25.42
N GLY A 319 5.57 -5.51 26.63
CA GLY A 319 6.17 -6.40 27.60
C GLY A 319 7.64 -6.76 27.24
N SER A 320 8.38 -7.30 28.20
CA SER A 320 9.84 -7.54 28.05
C SER A 320 10.21 -8.50 26.92
N ALA A 321 9.35 -9.49 26.63
CA ALA A 321 9.64 -10.52 25.65
C ALA A 321 9.64 -10.01 24.19
N LYS A 322 8.80 -9.03 23.87
CA LYS A 322 8.67 -8.46 22.52
C LYS A 322 9.39 -7.13 22.34
N THR A 323 9.95 -6.58 23.40
CA THR A 323 10.70 -5.32 23.35
C THR A 323 11.96 -5.49 22.51
N PRO A 324 12.27 -4.56 21.58
CA PRO A 324 13.53 -4.58 20.86
C PRO A 324 14.73 -4.57 21.82
N ARG A 325 15.67 -5.48 21.59
CA ARG A 325 16.96 -5.50 22.30
C ARG A 325 17.81 -4.30 21.95
N THR A 326 17.69 -3.87 20.69
CA THR A 326 18.45 -2.75 20.14
C THR A 326 17.50 -1.80 19.43
N LEU A 327 17.63 -0.51 19.73
CA LEU A 327 17.16 0.59 18.90
C LEU A 327 18.41 1.23 18.28
N GLU A 328 18.36 1.52 16.99
CA GLU A 328 19.51 2.07 16.28
C GLU A 328 19.10 3.05 15.18
N TRP A 329 19.99 3.99 14.87
CA TRP A 329 19.85 4.88 13.72
C TRP A 329 20.47 4.23 12.48
N GLY A 330 19.82 4.36 11.32
CA GLY A 330 20.34 3.85 10.07
C GLY A 330 19.39 4.00 8.91
N GLU A 331 19.91 3.76 7.70
CA GLU A 331 19.09 3.77 6.50
C GLU A 331 18.20 2.52 6.40
N LEU A 332 17.03 2.71 5.82
CA LEU A 332 16.08 1.64 5.57
C LEU A 332 16.02 1.36 4.07
N PRO A 333 16.47 0.17 3.61
CA PRO A 333 16.49 -0.18 2.21
C PRO A 333 15.07 -0.31 1.66
N ARG A 334 14.78 0.43 0.59
CA ARG A 334 13.49 0.40 -0.09
C ARG A 334 13.67 0.15 -1.57
N THR A 335 12.68 -0.48 -2.18
CA THR A 335 12.59 -0.60 -3.65
C THR A 335 12.30 0.76 -4.26
N GLU A 336 12.49 0.91 -5.59
CA GLU A 336 12.10 2.12 -6.33
C GLU A 336 10.62 2.53 -6.12
N ARG A 337 9.78 1.61 -5.68
CA ARG A 337 8.35 1.82 -5.36
C ARG A 337 8.10 2.15 -3.89
N GLY A 338 9.16 2.36 -3.10
CA GLY A 338 9.06 2.67 -1.68
C GLY A 338 8.78 1.47 -0.75
N LYS A 339 8.72 0.23 -1.26
CA LYS A 339 8.50 -0.96 -0.43
C LYS A 339 9.76 -1.32 0.35
N LEU A 340 9.64 -1.47 1.67
CA LEU A 340 10.73 -1.91 2.55
C LEU A 340 11.25 -3.29 2.16
N GLN A 341 12.57 -3.43 2.10
CA GLN A 341 13.30 -4.67 1.83
C GLN A 341 13.89 -5.23 3.14
N ARG A 342 13.04 -5.77 4.05
CA ARG A 342 13.48 -6.25 5.39
C ARG A 342 14.64 -7.23 5.32
N ARG A 343 14.72 -8.06 4.31
CA ARG A 343 15.82 -9.05 4.13
C ARG A 343 17.20 -8.43 3.96
N LEU A 344 17.26 -7.13 3.67
CA LEU A 344 18.52 -6.36 3.58
C LEU A 344 18.87 -5.66 4.89
N LEU A 345 18.01 -5.77 5.93
CA LEU A 345 18.28 -5.27 7.28
C LEU A 345 19.03 -6.38 8.04
N THR A 346 20.29 -6.16 8.31
CA THR A 346 21.16 -7.09 9.03
C THR A 346 21.86 -6.38 10.19
#